data_cd93bde9ba25a8576a798489cbb44bee
#
_entry.id   cd93bde9ba25a8576a798489cbb44bee
#
_cell.length_a   1.000
_cell.length_b   1.000
_cell.length_c   1.000
_cell.angle_alpha   90.00
_cell.angle_beta   90.00
_cell.angle_gamma   90.00
#
_symmetry.space_group_name_H-M   'P 1'
#
loop_
_entity.id
_entity.type
_entity.pdbx_description
1 polymer ?
#
loop_
_entity_poly.entity_id
_entity_poly.type
_entity_poly.pdbx_seq_one_letter_code
_entity_poly.pdbx_strand_id
1 'polypeptide(L)'
;MLMIFLREPNSRRQQQQQSRSIQEESKSVKIVESIEQSFSLMMTRQMAMLCITFWYTGIELSFFSGVYTTALGRTSQLDHTDGNAKKYVGLAGMLIGVGEIVGGLIFGILGSRTVRIKSRDPIVITGYFVHMVAFFLIFLNFSPDSTINSKPSEATYIEPSLTIALLCSFLLGFADSCYNTQIYSILGSLYADDSAPAFALFKFWQSMACACAFFYAPISNLYVQLLILVIFASLGSISFVMVEWRLRRDASMIESDHQN
;
A
#
# COMPACT_ATOMS: atom_id res chain seq x y z
N MET A 1 66.44 23.06 -0.67
CA MET A 1 65.62 21.89 -1.09
C MET A 1 64.45 21.67 -0.14
N LEU A 2 63.74 22.71 0.29
CA LEU A 2 62.65 22.65 1.30
C LEU A 2 61.44 23.53 0.95
N MET A 3 61.30 23.98 -0.31
CA MET A 3 60.20 24.90 -0.70
C MET A 3 59.20 24.33 -1.72
N ILE A 4 59.26 23.03 -2.03
CA ILE A 4 58.38 22.45 -3.08
C ILE A 4 57.18 21.72 -2.46
N PHE A 5 57.13 21.44 -1.14
CA PHE A 5 56.08 20.59 -0.51
C PHE A 5 54.87 21.33 0.03
N LEU A 6 54.77 22.65 -0.04
CA LEU A 6 53.65 23.41 0.59
C LEU A 6 52.63 24.01 -0.37
N ARG A 7 52.64 23.68 -1.69
CA ARG A 7 51.75 24.32 -2.67
C ARG A 7 50.61 23.45 -3.19
N GLU A 8 50.46 22.21 -2.72
CA GLU A 8 49.46 21.29 -3.24
C GLU A 8 48.11 21.10 -2.46
N PRO A 9 47.91 21.57 -1.21
CA PRO A 9 46.64 21.29 -0.52
C PRO A 9 45.45 22.13 -1.03
N ASN A 10 45.69 23.35 -1.52
CA ASN A 10 44.60 24.26 -1.89
C ASN A 10 44.00 23.95 -3.27
N SER A 11 44.80 23.53 -4.24
CA SER A 11 44.27 23.18 -5.58
C SER A 11 43.41 21.92 -5.55
N ARG A 12 43.81 20.91 -4.78
CA ARG A 12 43.01 19.67 -4.60
C ARG A 12 41.73 19.95 -3.84
N ARG A 13 41.74 20.81 -2.83
CA ARG A 13 40.52 21.22 -2.10
C ARG A 13 39.57 22.01 -2.99
N GLN A 14 40.08 22.91 -3.80
CA GLN A 14 39.27 23.68 -4.76
C GLN A 14 38.67 22.78 -5.85
N GLN A 15 39.43 21.83 -6.40
CA GLN A 15 38.91 20.83 -7.34
C GLN A 15 37.85 19.93 -6.72
N GLN A 16 38.02 19.49 -5.45
CA GLN A 16 37.05 18.72 -4.75
C GLN A 16 35.76 19.52 -4.44
N GLN A 17 35.89 20.80 -4.08
CA GLN A 17 34.75 21.68 -3.86
C GLN A 17 34.00 21.94 -5.16
N GLN A 18 34.70 22.20 -6.25
CA GLN A 18 34.09 22.41 -7.57
C GLN A 18 33.42 21.14 -8.10
N SER A 19 34.02 19.97 -7.90
CA SER A 19 33.39 18.68 -8.25
C SER A 19 32.15 18.41 -7.42
N ARG A 20 32.14 18.77 -6.14
CA ARG A 20 30.96 18.63 -5.27
C ARG A 20 29.86 19.60 -5.69
N SER A 21 30.16 20.86 -5.99
CA SER A 21 29.16 21.84 -6.44
C SER A 21 28.51 21.44 -7.76
N ILE A 22 29.31 20.96 -8.73
CA ILE A 22 28.79 20.44 -10.00
C ILE A 22 27.92 19.21 -9.79
N GLN A 23 28.31 18.34 -8.86
CA GLN A 23 27.53 17.13 -8.54
C GLN A 23 26.23 17.46 -7.80
N GLU A 24 26.23 18.46 -6.92
CA GLU A 24 25.04 18.96 -6.24
C GLU A 24 24.09 19.68 -7.20
N GLU A 25 24.62 20.49 -8.12
CA GLU A 25 23.83 21.15 -9.15
C GLU A 25 23.20 20.15 -10.12
N SER A 26 23.97 19.16 -10.59
CA SER A 26 23.46 18.05 -11.42
C SER A 26 22.37 17.24 -10.68
N LYS A 27 22.52 17.03 -9.37
CA LYS A 27 21.53 16.34 -8.54
C LYS A 27 20.24 17.16 -8.38
N SER A 28 20.38 18.47 -8.21
CA SER A 28 19.23 19.38 -8.09
C SER A 28 18.42 19.44 -9.40
N VAL A 29 19.09 19.52 -10.55
CA VAL A 29 18.44 19.49 -11.86
C VAL A 29 17.68 18.18 -12.06
N LYS A 30 18.27 17.02 -11.76
CA LYS A 30 17.60 15.72 -11.85
C LYS A 30 16.39 15.60 -10.94
N ILE A 31 16.43 16.21 -9.75
CA ILE A 31 15.28 16.22 -8.83
C ILE A 31 14.13 17.04 -9.43
N VAL A 32 14.41 18.21 -9.98
CA VAL A 32 13.41 19.07 -10.62
C VAL A 32 12.80 18.37 -11.83
N GLU A 33 13.61 17.77 -12.70
CA GLU A 33 13.13 16.98 -13.83
C GLU A 33 12.23 15.81 -13.38
N SER A 34 12.63 15.09 -12.33
CA SER A 34 11.80 13.99 -11.78
C SER A 34 10.47 14.47 -11.20
N ILE A 35 10.44 15.67 -10.60
CA ILE A 35 9.19 16.26 -10.10
C ILE A 35 8.29 16.65 -11.27
N GLU A 36 8.84 17.28 -12.30
CA GLU A 36 8.11 17.68 -13.50
C GLU A 36 7.54 16.46 -14.24
N GLN A 37 8.35 15.41 -14.41
CA GLN A 37 7.90 14.13 -14.96
C GLN A 37 6.77 13.51 -14.12
N SER A 38 6.90 13.51 -12.78
CA SER A 38 5.86 13.00 -11.89
C SER A 38 4.55 13.77 -12.06
N PHE A 39 4.62 15.09 -12.21
CA PHE A 39 3.44 15.92 -12.41
C PHE A 39 2.78 15.65 -13.77
N SER A 40 3.58 15.49 -14.83
CA SER A 40 3.10 15.11 -16.16
C SER A 40 2.42 13.73 -16.13
N LEU A 41 3.04 12.74 -15.48
CA LEU A 41 2.48 11.39 -15.33
C LEU A 41 1.16 11.39 -14.56
N MET A 42 1.04 12.21 -13.53
CA MET A 42 -0.19 12.33 -12.73
C MET A 42 -1.40 12.77 -13.56
N MET A 43 -1.17 13.57 -14.60
CA MET A 43 -2.21 14.05 -15.51
C MET A 43 -2.65 12.98 -16.54
N THR A 44 -1.94 11.86 -16.63
CA THR A 44 -2.36 10.77 -17.52
C THR A 44 -3.61 10.09 -16.99
N ARG A 45 -4.52 9.70 -17.89
CA ARG A 45 -5.79 9.08 -17.51
C ARG A 45 -5.60 7.78 -16.76
N GLN A 46 -4.61 6.97 -17.12
CA GLN A 46 -4.31 5.70 -16.47
C GLN A 46 -3.84 5.93 -15.03
N MET A 47 -2.91 6.88 -14.83
CA MET A 47 -2.39 7.21 -13.50
C MET A 47 -3.51 7.78 -12.61
N ALA A 48 -4.32 8.70 -13.13
CA ALA A 48 -5.46 9.28 -12.40
C ALA A 48 -6.46 8.21 -11.94
N MET A 49 -6.71 7.19 -12.75
CA MET A 49 -7.56 6.06 -12.36
C MET A 49 -6.86 5.19 -11.30
N LEU A 50 -5.57 4.89 -11.44
CA LEU A 50 -4.81 4.11 -10.47
C LEU A 50 -4.71 4.83 -9.11
N CYS A 51 -4.75 6.17 -9.07
CA CYS A 51 -4.76 6.92 -7.80
C CYS A 51 -5.90 6.49 -6.88
N ILE A 52 -7.06 6.08 -7.40
CA ILE A 52 -8.18 5.57 -6.58
C ILE A 52 -7.75 4.28 -5.85
N THR A 53 -7.05 3.39 -6.55
CA THR A 53 -6.49 2.17 -5.95
C THR A 53 -5.40 2.49 -4.93
N PHE A 54 -4.54 3.48 -5.20
CA PHE A 54 -3.50 3.93 -4.27
C PHE A 54 -4.10 4.51 -2.98
N TRP A 55 -5.18 5.27 -3.10
CA TRP A 55 -5.93 5.78 -1.94
C TRP A 55 -6.47 4.65 -1.09
N TYR A 56 -7.06 3.63 -1.73
CA TYR A 56 -7.54 2.46 -1.01
C TYR A 56 -6.43 1.80 -0.20
N THR A 57 -5.27 1.49 -0.80
CA THR A 57 -4.16 0.84 -0.09
C THR A 57 -3.59 1.70 1.04
N GLY A 58 -3.68 3.03 0.93
CA GLY A 58 -3.27 3.94 2.00
C GLY A 58 -4.24 3.95 3.19
N ILE A 59 -5.55 3.98 2.94
CA ILE A 59 -6.58 3.88 3.97
C ILE A 59 -6.48 2.52 4.68
N GLU A 60 -6.31 1.46 3.92
CA GLU A 60 -6.16 0.11 4.44
C GLU A 60 -4.91 -0.04 5.32
N LEU A 61 -3.76 0.47 4.87
CA LEU A 61 -2.52 0.48 5.64
C LEU A 61 -2.71 1.12 7.02
N SER A 62 -3.40 2.27 7.09
CA SER A 62 -3.70 2.93 8.36
C SER A 62 -4.67 2.12 9.22
N PHE A 63 -5.62 1.44 8.56
CA PHE A 63 -6.61 0.63 9.26
C PHE A 63 -5.96 -0.55 9.98
N PHE A 64 -5.21 -1.40 9.28
CA PHE A 64 -4.65 -2.58 9.94
C PHE A 64 -3.52 -2.25 10.91
N SER A 65 -2.71 -1.21 10.63
CA SER A 65 -1.61 -0.81 11.51
C SER A 65 -2.03 -0.04 12.76
N GLY A 66 -3.11 0.75 12.67
CA GLY A 66 -3.55 1.62 13.76
C GLY A 66 -4.90 1.23 14.34
N VAL A 67 -5.94 1.22 13.53
CA VAL A 67 -7.34 1.08 13.95
C VAL A 67 -7.63 -0.32 14.46
N TYR A 68 -7.33 -1.33 13.65
CA TYR A 68 -7.57 -2.73 13.93
C TYR A 68 -6.77 -3.21 15.15
N THR A 69 -5.48 -2.88 15.21
CA THR A 69 -4.64 -3.21 16.36
C THR A 69 -5.10 -2.52 17.64
N THR A 70 -5.65 -1.31 17.54
CA THR A 70 -6.26 -0.60 18.67
C THR A 70 -7.54 -1.29 19.14
N ALA A 71 -8.44 -1.67 18.22
CA ALA A 71 -9.67 -2.39 18.54
C ALA A 71 -9.35 -3.73 19.23
N LEU A 72 -8.39 -4.50 18.69
CA LEU A 72 -7.92 -5.75 19.29
C LEU A 72 -7.39 -5.55 20.70
N GLY A 73 -6.50 -4.57 20.90
CA GLY A 73 -5.88 -4.34 22.21
C GLY A 73 -6.83 -3.79 23.28
N ARG A 74 -7.99 -3.24 22.88
CA ARG A 74 -9.01 -2.70 23.79
C ARG A 74 -10.14 -3.68 24.10
N THR A 75 -10.36 -4.71 23.29
CA THR A 75 -11.42 -5.72 23.48
C THR A 75 -10.95 -6.75 24.49
N SER A 76 -11.25 -6.50 25.78
CA SER A 76 -10.80 -7.34 26.91
C SER A 76 -11.35 -8.76 26.86
N GLN A 77 -12.54 -8.97 26.26
CA GLN A 77 -13.15 -10.29 26.09
C GLN A 77 -12.32 -11.26 25.24
N LEU A 78 -11.35 -10.78 24.45
CA LEU A 78 -10.43 -11.64 23.71
C LEU A 78 -9.45 -12.40 24.59
N ASP A 79 -9.29 -11.97 25.84
CA ASP A 79 -8.43 -12.63 26.81
C ASP A 79 -9.23 -13.09 28.04
N HIS A 80 -9.52 -14.37 28.09
CA HIS A 80 -10.28 -15.01 29.18
C HIS A 80 -9.45 -15.19 30.46
N THR A 81 -8.14 -14.91 30.44
CA THR A 81 -7.24 -15.16 31.58
C THR A 81 -7.13 -13.95 32.50
N ASP A 82 -6.70 -12.82 31.98
CA ASP A 82 -6.41 -11.59 32.73
C ASP A 82 -7.04 -10.34 32.10
N GLY A 83 -7.82 -10.50 31.03
CA GLY A 83 -8.50 -9.42 30.32
C GLY A 83 -7.57 -8.45 29.62
N ASN A 84 -6.30 -8.84 29.38
CA ASN A 84 -5.28 -7.98 28.79
C ASN A 84 -4.99 -8.37 27.33
N ALA A 85 -5.91 -8.02 26.43
CA ALA A 85 -5.76 -8.29 24.99
C ALA A 85 -4.59 -7.57 24.33
N LYS A 86 -3.95 -6.57 24.98
CA LYS A 86 -2.79 -5.85 24.43
C LYS A 86 -1.61 -6.75 24.10
N LYS A 87 -1.45 -7.88 24.82
CA LYS A 87 -0.40 -8.87 24.54
C LYS A 87 -0.52 -9.51 23.16
N TYR A 88 -1.71 -9.52 22.57
CA TYR A 88 -1.96 -10.10 21.24
C TYR A 88 -1.73 -9.10 20.08
N VAL A 89 -1.54 -7.81 20.36
CA VAL A 89 -1.30 -6.79 19.31
C VAL A 89 -0.04 -7.11 18.51
N GLY A 90 1.05 -7.51 19.18
CA GLY A 90 2.28 -7.92 18.52
C GLY A 90 2.10 -9.18 17.66
N LEU A 91 1.33 -10.16 18.16
CA LEU A 91 1.01 -11.38 17.42
C LEU A 91 0.16 -11.07 16.18
N ALA A 92 -0.82 -10.18 16.30
CA ALA A 92 -1.62 -9.71 15.17
C ALA A 92 -0.75 -9.06 14.09
N GLY A 93 0.17 -8.17 14.49
CA GLY A 93 1.14 -7.55 13.57
C GLY A 93 2.03 -8.57 12.87
N MET A 94 2.52 -9.60 13.60
CA MET A 94 3.28 -10.69 12.99
C MET A 94 2.45 -11.47 11.97
N LEU A 95 1.17 -11.75 12.25
CA LEU A 95 0.30 -12.48 11.33
C LEU A 95 -0.06 -11.66 10.09
N ILE A 96 -0.21 -10.33 10.20
CA ILE A 96 -0.33 -9.44 9.04
C ILE A 96 0.92 -9.61 8.16
N GLY A 97 2.13 -9.49 8.73
CA GLY A 97 3.38 -9.66 7.98
C GLY A 97 3.53 -11.06 7.36
N VAL A 98 3.11 -12.12 8.06
CA VAL A 98 3.07 -13.49 7.48
C VAL A 98 2.09 -13.55 6.31
N GLY A 99 0.92 -12.94 6.42
CA GLY A 99 -0.04 -12.83 5.32
C GLY A 99 0.56 -12.14 4.09
N GLU A 100 1.24 -11.01 4.28
CA GLU A 100 1.94 -10.28 3.21
C GLU A 100 3.04 -11.14 2.56
N ILE A 101 3.86 -11.84 3.35
CA ILE A 101 4.91 -12.73 2.83
C ILE A 101 4.30 -13.87 2.02
N VAL A 102 3.30 -14.55 2.56
CA VAL A 102 2.63 -15.67 1.87
C VAL A 102 2.00 -15.23 0.56
N GLY A 103 1.24 -14.12 0.58
CA GLY A 103 0.65 -13.55 -0.63
C GLY A 103 1.71 -13.09 -1.62
N GLY A 104 2.74 -12.38 -1.16
CA GLY A 104 3.85 -11.93 -2.01
C GLY A 104 4.60 -13.09 -2.68
N LEU A 105 4.86 -14.18 -1.95
CA LEU A 105 5.48 -15.39 -2.51
C LEU A 105 4.57 -16.08 -3.53
N ILE A 106 3.29 -16.30 -3.19
CA ILE A 106 2.34 -16.94 -4.10
C ILE A 106 2.22 -16.13 -5.39
N PHE A 107 1.96 -14.82 -5.29
CA PHE A 107 1.74 -13.97 -6.46
C PHE A 107 3.03 -13.55 -7.16
N GLY A 108 4.16 -13.51 -6.47
CA GLY A 108 5.48 -13.34 -7.08
C GLY A 108 5.86 -14.54 -7.96
N ILE A 109 5.62 -15.77 -7.48
CA ILE A 109 5.86 -16.99 -8.24
C ILE A 109 4.81 -17.18 -9.35
N LEU A 110 3.52 -16.98 -9.04
CA LEU A 110 2.46 -17.03 -10.04
C LEU A 110 2.56 -15.85 -11.03
N GLY A 111 3.02 -14.69 -10.61
CA GLY A 111 3.17 -13.50 -11.46
C GLY A 111 4.04 -13.77 -12.67
N SER A 112 5.11 -14.55 -12.53
CA SER A 112 5.93 -15.01 -13.65
C SER A 112 5.16 -15.95 -14.63
N ARG A 113 4.13 -16.65 -14.11
CA ARG A 113 3.21 -17.47 -14.92
C ARG A 113 1.98 -16.67 -15.40
N THR A 114 1.54 -15.68 -14.65
CA THR A 114 0.39 -14.81 -14.97
C THR A 114 0.72 -13.80 -16.06
N VAL A 115 1.99 -13.44 -16.24
CA VAL A 115 2.46 -12.76 -17.47
C VAL A 115 2.15 -13.62 -18.71
N ARG A 116 2.12 -14.95 -18.59
CA ARG A 116 1.62 -15.87 -19.61
C ARG A 116 0.09 -15.86 -19.78
N ILE A 117 -0.66 -15.53 -18.72
CA ILE A 117 -2.15 -15.48 -18.72
C ILE A 117 -2.65 -14.06 -19.13
N LYS A 118 -1.76 -13.12 -19.40
CA LYS A 118 -2.05 -11.75 -19.89
C LYS A 118 -3.07 -10.95 -19.04
N SER A 119 -3.24 -11.24 -17.72
CA SER A 119 -4.18 -10.48 -16.88
C SER A 119 -3.78 -10.46 -15.42
N ARG A 120 -3.83 -9.27 -14.79
CA ARG A 120 -3.59 -9.05 -13.36
C ARG A 120 -4.89 -9.03 -12.54
N ASP A 121 -6.04 -8.90 -13.21
CA ASP A 121 -7.37 -8.76 -12.60
C ASP A 121 -7.70 -9.86 -11.58
N PRO A 122 -7.45 -11.17 -11.83
CA PRO A 122 -7.87 -12.22 -10.92
C PRO A 122 -7.25 -12.09 -9.53
N ILE A 123 -6.01 -11.60 -9.46
CA ILE A 123 -5.30 -11.46 -8.18
C ILE A 123 -5.90 -10.30 -7.38
N VAL A 124 -6.15 -9.14 -8.02
CA VAL A 124 -6.79 -7.99 -7.36
C VAL A 124 -8.21 -8.34 -6.91
N ILE A 125 -8.98 -9.05 -7.74
CA ILE A 125 -10.33 -9.54 -7.39
C ILE A 125 -10.27 -10.51 -6.22
N THR A 126 -9.28 -11.39 -6.17
CA THR A 126 -9.07 -12.29 -5.02
C THR A 126 -8.79 -11.46 -3.75
N GLY A 127 -7.88 -10.48 -3.82
CA GLY A 127 -7.60 -9.56 -2.72
C GLY A 127 -8.86 -8.83 -2.24
N TYR A 128 -9.68 -8.35 -3.17
CA TYR A 128 -10.97 -7.70 -2.84
C TYR A 128 -11.90 -8.62 -2.05
N PHE A 129 -12.11 -9.85 -2.51
CA PHE A 129 -12.98 -10.78 -1.79
C PHE A 129 -12.42 -11.18 -0.42
N VAL A 130 -11.11 -11.39 -0.31
CA VAL A 130 -10.46 -11.69 0.98
C VAL A 130 -10.63 -10.51 1.95
N HIS A 131 -10.47 -9.26 1.48
CA HIS A 131 -10.77 -8.07 2.30
C HIS A 131 -12.22 -8.00 2.73
N MET A 132 -13.18 -8.26 1.83
CA MET A 132 -14.60 -8.27 2.20
C MET A 132 -14.90 -9.29 3.29
N VAL A 133 -14.30 -10.48 3.21
CA VAL A 133 -14.43 -11.51 4.27
C VAL A 133 -13.79 -11.02 5.58
N ALA A 134 -12.59 -10.46 5.53
CA ALA A 134 -11.91 -9.94 6.72
C ALA A 134 -12.70 -8.80 7.37
N PHE A 135 -13.19 -7.82 6.60
CA PHE A 135 -13.98 -6.71 7.11
C PHE A 135 -15.32 -7.17 7.72
N PHE A 136 -15.95 -8.16 7.10
CA PHE A 136 -17.19 -8.74 7.64
C PHE A 136 -16.93 -9.48 8.96
N LEU A 137 -15.86 -10.27 9.05
CA LEU A 137 -15.49 -10.94 10.29
C LEU A 137 -15.11 -9.94 11.40
N ILE A 138 -14.41 -8.87 11.06
CA ILE A 138 -14.09 -7.79 12.01
C ILE A 138 -15.38 -7.11 12.49
N PHE A 139 -16.31 -6.82 11.58
CA PHE A 139 -17.61 -6.23 11.92
C PHE A 139 -18.40 -7.09 12.91
N LEU A 140 -18.36 -8.41 12.78
CA LEU A 140 -19.05 -9.33 13.70
C LEU A 140 -18.35 -9.46 15.06
N ASN A 141 -17.00 -9.43 15.06
CA ASN A 141 -16.15 -9.81 16.20
C ASN A 141 -15.85 -8.64 17.16
N PHE A 142 -15.98 -7.40 16.70
CA PHE A 142 -15.63 -6.21 17.48
C PHE A 142 -16.80 -5.25 17.63
N SER A 143 -16.87 -4.56 18.78
CA SER A 143 -17.88 -3.53 19.00
C SER A 143 -17.57 -2.25 18.20
N PRO A 144 -18.60 -1.45 17.85
CA PRO A 144 -18.42 -0.23 17.06
C PRO A 144 -17.51 0.82 17.72
N ASP A 145 -17.49 0.87 19.04
CA ASP A 145 -16.76 1.82 19.85
C ASP A 145 -15.38 1.33 20.33
N SER A 146 -14.96 0.14 19.89
CA SER A 146 -13.67 -0.47 20.26
C SER A 146 -12.45 0.37 19.87
N THR A 147 -12.58 1.30 18.92
CA THR A 147 -11.52 2.21 18.47
C THR A 147 -11.49 3.52 19.27
N ILE A 148 -12.61 3.95 19.85
CA ILE A 148 -12.76 5.25 20.49
C ILE A 148 -12.69 5.11 22.01
N ASN A 149 -13.44 4.16 22.59
CA ASN A 149 -13.59 4.00 24.03
C ASN A 149 -12.47 3.16 24.63
N SER A 150 -11.98 3.55 25.81
CA SER A 150 -11.01 2.75 26.57
C SER A 150 -11.62 1.47 27.15
N LYS A 151 -12.93 1.44 27.34
CA LYS A 151 -13.74 0.28 27.72
C LYS A 151 -14.88 0.18 26.70
N PRO A 152 -14.67 -0.58 25.60
CA PRO A 152 -15.70 -0.75 24.58
C PRO A 152 -16.97 -1.36 25.16
N SER A 153 -18.11 -1.10 24.53
CA SER A 153 -19.36 -1.74 24.90
C SER A 153 -19.26 -3.25 24.66
N GLU A 154 -19.98 -4.04 25.42
CA GLU A 154 -20.05 -5.50 25.23
C GLU A 154 -20.92 -5.90 24.03
N ALA A 155 -21.54 -4.94 23.36
CA ALA A 155 -22.43 -5.16 22.23
C ALA A 155 -21.65 -5.55 20.96
N THR A 156 -21.50 -6.83 20.75
CA THR A 156 -20.95 -7.45 19.52
C THR A 156 -21.99 -8.40 18.92
N TYR A 157 -21.90 -8.70 17.63
CA TYR A 157 -22.83 -9.63 16.98
C TYR A 157 -22.53 -11.08 17.34
N ILE A 158 -21.27 -11.41 17.61
CA ILE A 158 -20.82 -12.71 18.10
C ILE A 158 -19.98 -12.49 19.36
N GLU A 159 -19.81 -13.51 20.18
CA GLU A 159 -18.85 -13.45 21.28
C GLU A 159 -17.44 -13.19 20.72
N PRO A 160 -16.72 -12.16 21.23
CA PRO A 160 -15.39 -11.82 20.74
C PRO A 160 -14.43 -13.00 20.80
N SER A 161 -13.91 -13.40 19.65
CA SER A 161 -13.01 -14.55 19.48
C SER A 161 -11.61 -14.11 19.05
N LEU A 162 -10.63 -14.49 19.86
CA LEU A 162 -9.21 -14.25 19.52
C LEU A 162 -8.80 -14.97 18.23
N THR A 163 -9.30 -16.18 18.01
CA THR A 163 -9.01 -16.95 16.79
C THR A 163 -9.49 -16.22 15.54
N ILE A 164 -10.70 -15.66 15.56
CA ILE A 164 -11.23 -14.86 14.45
C ILE A 164 -10.39 -13.59 14.28
N ALA A 165 -10.03 -12.91 15.35
CA ALA A 165 -9.18 -11.74 15.29
C ALA A 165 -7.82 -12.05 14.66
N LEU A 166 -7.15 -13.11 15.06
CA LEU A 166 -5.87 -13.50 14.49
C LEU A 166 -5.97 -13.95 13.03
N LEU A 167 -7.05 -14.65 12.68
CA LEU A 167 -7.36 -14.99 11.28
C LEU A 167 -7.53 -13.72 10.44
N CYS A 168 -8.28 -12.72 10.92
CA CYS A 168 -8.44 -11.44 10.24
C CYS A 168 -7.10 -10.74 10.03
N SER A 169 -6.18 -10.80 11.01
CA SER A 169 -4.83 -10.26 10.86
C SER A 169 -4.10 -10.86 9.65
N PHE A 170 -4.12 -12.18 9.53
CA PHE A 170 -3.51 -12.88 8.39
C PHE A 170 -4.19 -12.51 7.07
N LEU A 171 -5.54 -12.48 7.03
CA LEU A 171 -6.30 -12.17 5.82
C LEU A 171 -6.06 -10.72 5.35
N LEU A 172 -5.95 -9.76 6.26
CA LEU A 172 -5.62 -8.36 5.92
C LEU A 172 -4.27 -8.27 5.22
N GLY A 173 -3.21 -8.85 5.78
CA GLY A 173 -1.88 -8.84 5.15
C GLY A 173 -1.85 -9.61 3.83
N PHE A 174 -2.52 -10.76 3.74
CA PHE A 174 -2.60 -11.52 2.51
C PHE A 174 -3.29 -10.73 1.38
N ALA A 175 -4.41 -10.08 1.67
CA ALA A 175 -5.14 -9.30 0.69
C ALA A 175 -4.40 -8.00 0.30
N ASP A 176 -3.73 -7.33 1.25
CA ASP A 176 -2.85 -6.19 0.95
C ASP A 176 -1.76 -6.57 -0.06
N SER A 177 -1.13 -7.73 0.11
CA SER A 177 -0.12 -8.21 -0.85
C SER A 177 -0.69 -8.47 -2.24
N CYS A 178 -1.97 -8.88 -2.38
CA CYS A 178 -2.64 -8.99 -3.67
C CYS A 178 -2.66 -7.65 -4.42
N TYR A 179 -3.01 -6.56 -3.73
CA TYR A 179 -3.05 -5.23 -4.33
C TYR A 179 -1.64 -4.71 -4.63
N ASN A 180 -0.75 -4.70 -3.65
CA ASN A 180 0.58 -4.11 -3.80
C ASN A 180 1.40 -4.80 -4.88
N THR A 181 1.38 -6.14 -4.97
CA THR A 181 2.10 -6.87 -6.02
C THR A 181 1.59 -6.55 -7.41
N GLN A 182 0.28 -6.36 -7.59
CA GLN A 182 -0.30 -6.02 -8.88
C GLN A 182 -0.12 -4.54 -9.23
N ILE A 183 -0.15 -3.63 -8.24
CA ILE A 183 0.20 -2.22 -8.44
C ILE A 183 1.66 -2.11 -8.91
N TYR A 184 2.60 -2.79 -8.25
CA TYR A 184 4.01 -2.80 -8.69
C TYR A 184 4.16 -3.37 -10.10
N SER A 185 3.45 -4.44 -10.42
CA SER A 185 3.49 -5.07 -11.73
C SER A 185 2.93 -4.16 -12.83
N ILE A 186 1.80 -3.48 -12.61
CA ILE A 186 1.19 -2.59 -13.61
C ILE A 186 2.03 -1.32 -13.81
N LEU A 187 2.55 -0.73 -12.74
CA LEU A 187 3.41 0.45 -12.83
C LEU A 187 4.71 0.15 -13.56
N GLY A 188 5.37 -0.97 -13.24
CA GLY A 188 6.60 -1.38 -13.90
C GLY A 188 6.42 -1.73 -15.38
N SER A 189 5.22 -2.16 -15.80
CA SER A 189 4.95 -2.45 -17.21
C SER A 189 4.45 -1.23 -18.00
N LEU A 190 3.61 -0.40 -17.39
CA LEU A 190 3.00 0.76 -18.05
C LEU A 190 3.97 1.94 -18.15
N TYR A 191 4.85 2.08 -17.18
CA TYR A 191 5.81 3.18 -17.07
C TYR A 191 7.25 2.65 -16.97
N ALA A 192 7.62 1.73 -17.86
CA ALA A 192 8.95 1.08 -17.84
C ALA A 192 10.10 2.12 -17.91
N ASP A 193 9.96 3.13 -18.75
CA ASP A 193 10.95 4.19 -18.95
C ASP A 193 10.92 5.24 -17.83
N ASP A 194 9.74 5.48 -17.22
CA ASP A 194 9.49 6.46 -16.15
C ASP A 194 9.12 5.78 -14.82
N SER A 195 9.69 4.62 -14.55
CA SER A 195 9.28 3.79 -13.39
C SER A 195 9.49 4.50 -12.05
N ALA A 196 10.61 5.20 -11.86
CA ALA A 196 10.90 5.88 -10.61
C ALA A 196 9.87 7.00 -10.26
N PRO A 197 9.50 7.91 -11.19
CA PRO A 197 8.41 8.86 -10.98
C PRO A 197 7.06 8.17 -10.72
N ALA A 198 6.74 7.09 -11.43
CA ALA A 198 5.48 6.36 -11.25
C ALA A 198 5.36 5.73 -9.86
N PHE A 199 6.42 5.07 -9.37
CA PHE A 199 6.46 4.51 -8.01
C PHE A 199 6.46 5.62 -6.94
N ALA A 200 7.11 6.75 -7.19
CA ALA A 200 7.07 7.90 -6.28
C ALA A 200 5.63 8.44 -6.13
N LEU A 201 4.88 8.57 -7.24
CA LEU A 201 3.47 8.97 -7.22
C LEU A 201 2.60 7.96 -6.45
N PHE A 202 2.81 6.66 -6.66
CA PHE A 202 2.10 5.64 -5.89
C PHE A 202 2.33 5.84 -4.39
N LYS A 203 3.59 5.93 -3.96
CA LYS A 203 3.91 6.10 -2.53
C LYS A 203 3.43 7.44 -1.98
N PHE A 204 3.44 8.50 -2.77
CA PHE A 204 2.90 9.80 -2.38
C PHE A 204 1.39 9.71 -2.09
N TRP A 205 0.59 9.17 -3.02
CA TRP A 205 -0.86 9.05 -2.85
C TRP A 205 -1.24 8.07 -1.75
N GLN A 206 -0.54 6.94 -1.64
CA GLN A 206 -0.71 5.97 -0.55
C GLN A 206 -0.47 6.64 0.81
N SER A 207 0.64 7.38 0.96
CA SER A 207 0.97 8.08 2.20
C SER A 207 -0.01 9.22 2.53
N MET A 208 -0.46 9.95 1.52
CA MET A 208 -1.48 11.00 1.67
C MET A 208 -2.78 10.41 2.22
N ALA A 209 -3.25 9.32 1.61
CA ALA A 209 -4.46 8.63 2.04
C ALA A 209 -4.32 8.05 3.46
N CYS A 210 -3.15 7.48 3.78
CA CYS A 210 -2.84 6.99 5.11
C CYS A 210 -2.87 8.11 6.15
N ALA A 211 -2.28 9.27 5.84
CA ALA A 211 -2.32 10.45 6.73
C ALA A 211 -3.75 10.96 6.95
N CYS A 212 -4.56 11.05 5.88
CA CYS A 212 -5.98 11.41 5.99
C CYS A 212 -6.74 10.41 6.87
N ALA A 213 -6.46 9.11 6.72
CA ALA A 213 -7.10 8.07 7.51
C ALA A 213 -6.72 8.16 9.00
N PHE A 214 -5.48 8.37 9.34
CA PHE A 214 -5.06 8.60 10.72
C PHE A 214 -5.67 9.86 11.33
N PHE A 215 -5.98 10.88 10.51
CA PHE A 215 -6.60 12.10 10.98
C PHE A 215 -8.06 11.89 11.44
N TYR A 216 -8.84 11.10 10.69
CA TYR A 216 -10.25 10.83 11.07
C TYR A 216 -10.41 9.60 11.99
N ALA A 217 -9.43 8.72 12.08
CA ALA A 217 -9.52 7.48 12.86
C ALA A 217 -9.93 7.72 14.33
N PRO A 218 -9.39 8.71 15.07
CA PRO A 218 -9.73 8.92 16.47
C PRO A 218 -11.17 9.40 16.72
N ILE A 219 -11.83 9.96 15.71
CA ILE A 219 -13.18 10.53 15.80
C ILE A 219 -14.26 9.67 15.17
N SER A 220 -13.88 8.58 14.47
CA SER A 220 -14.82 7.67 13.82
C SER A 220 -14.85 6.31 14.50
N ASN A 221 -16.05 5.75 14.62
CA ASN A 221 -16.21 4.41 15.15
C ASN A 221 -15.75 3.34 14.13
N LEU A 222 -15.50 2.12 14.60
CA LEU A 222 -15.00 1.02 13.78
C LEU A 222 -15.87 0.75 12.54
N TYR A 223 -17.20 0.78 12.69
CA TYR A 223 -18.13 0.44 11.60
C TYR A 223 -18.12 1.48 10.49
N VAL A 224 -17.99 2.77 10.82
CA VAL A 224 -17.80 3.83 9.82
C VAL A 224 -16.48 3.63 9.07
N GLN A 225 -15.41 3.25 9.75
CA GLN A 225 -14.13 2.98 9.12
C GLN A 225 -14.17 1.76 8.20
N LEU A 226 -14.86 0.68 8.61
CA LEU A 226 -15.11 -0.48 7.74
C LEU A 226 -15.95 -0.11 6.51
N LEU A 227 -16.97 0.74 6.67
CA LEU A 227 -17.77 1.22 5.53
C LEU A 227 -16.92 2.00 4.53
N ILE A 228 -16.06 2.91 5.02
CA ILE A 228 -15.10 3.66 4.18
C ILE A 228 -14.20 2.69 3.41
N LEU A 229 -13.65 1.67 4.09
CA LEU A 229 -12.82 0.65 3.47
C LEU A 229 -13.56 -0.12 2.37
N VAL A 230 -14.78 -0.57 2.62
CA VAL A 230 -15.60 -1.29 1.63
C VAL A 230 -15.85 -0.43 0.38
N ILE A 231 -16.17 0.85 0.57
CA ILE A 231 -16.40 1.79 -0.55
C ILE A 231 -15.11 1.96 -1.36
N PHE A 232 -13.99 2.29 -0.69
CA PHE A 232 -12.72 2.53 -1.39
C PHE A 232 -12.13 1.25 -1.98
N ALA A 233 -12.28 0.08 -1.35
CA ALA A 233 -11.92 -1.21 -1.91
C ALA A 233 -12.66 -1.50 -3.21
N SER A 234 -13.98 -1.25 -3.22
CA SER A 234 -14.82 -1.47 -4.40
C SER A 234 -14.42 -0.51 -5.54
N LEU A 235 -14.29 0.78 -5.25
CA LEU A 235 -13.88 1.78 -6.24
C LEU A 235 -12.45 1.53 -6.74
N GLY A 236 -11.51 1.20 -5.86
CA GLY A 236 -10.11 0.90 -6.20
C GLY A 236 -9.98 -0.34 -7.08
N SER A 237 -10.70 -1.40 -6.75
CA SER A 237 -10.70 -2.64 -7.55
C SER A 237 -11.31 -2.43 -8.94
N ILE A 238 -12.45 -1.75 -9.02
CA ILE A 238 -13.08 -1.40 -10.30
C ILE A 238 -12.13 -0.55 -11.14
N SER A 239 -11.51 0.45 -10.54
CA SER A 239 -10.57 1.34 -11.22
C SER A 239 -9.35 0.58 -11.76
N PHE A 240 -8.77 -0.31 -10.96
CA PHE A 240 -7.65 -1.16 -11.38
C PHE A 240 -8.04 -2.05 -12.57
N VAL A 241 -9.15 -2.77 -12.47
CA VAL A 241 -9.66 -3.65 -13.54
C VAL A 241 -9.94 -2.87 -14.82
N MET A 242 -10.48 -1.66 -14.72
CA MET A 242 -10.73 -0.80 -15.89
C MET A 242 -9.43 -0.37 -16.58
N VAL A 243 -8.37 -0.05 -15.83
CA VAL A 243 -7.05 0.27 -16.41
C VAL A 243 -6.46 -0.96 -17.09
N GLU A 244 -6.44 -2.10 -16.42
CA GLU A 244 -5.92 -3.36 -16.97
C GLU A 244 -6.68 -3.80 -18.23
N TRP A 245 -8.01 -3.65 -18.25
CA TRP A 245 -8.82 -3.97 -19.42
C TRP A 245 -8.48 -3.09 -20.62
N ARG A 246 -8.26 -1.78 -20.40
CA ARG A 246 -7.84 -0.86 -21.47
C ARG A 246 -6.48 -1.23 -22.02
N LEU A 247 -5.50 -1.49 -21.15
CA LEU A 247 -4.15 -1.90 -21.57
C LEU A 247 -4.18 -3.14 -22.47
N ARG A 248 -5.01 -4.12 -22.11
CA ARG A 248 -5.17 -5.33 -22.92
C ARG A 248 -5.82 -5.06 -24.27
N ARG A 249 -6.82 -4.20 -24.29
CA ARG A 249 -7.50 -3.81 -25.54
C ARG A 249 -6.54 -3.07 -26.48
N ASP A 250 -5.76 -2.13 -25.95
CA ASP A 250 -4.81 -1.36 -26.76
C ASP A 250 -3.72 -2.29 -27.32
N ALA A 251 -3.21 -3.23 -26.53
CA ALA A 251 -2.24 -4.23 -26.97
C ALA A 251 -2.80 -5.13 -28.09
N SER A 252 -4.06 -5.55 -27.99
CA SER A 252 -4.69 -6.40 -29.02
C SER A 252 -4.92 -5.67 -30.34
N MET A 253 -5.18 -4.37 -30.33
CA MET A 253 -5.31 -3.55 -31.53
C MET A 253 -3.97 -3.42 -32.27
N ILE A 254 -2.88 -3.18 -31.55
CA ILE A 254 -1.53 -3.07 -32.13
C ILE A 254 -1.12 -4.42 -32.79
N GLU A 255 -1.44 -5.55 -32.13
CA GLU A 255 -1.11 -6.89 -32.66
C GLU A 255 -1.90 -7.20 -33.96
N SER A 256 -3.14 -6.72 -34.06
CA SER A 256 -3.96 -6.89 -35.28
C SER A 256 -3.46 -6.02 -36.44
N ASP A 257 -2.97 -4.80 -36.18
CA ASP A 257 -2.45 -3.92 -37.22
C ASP A 257 -1.10 -4.40 -37.78
N HIS A 258 -0.31 -5.14 -37.00
CA HIS A 258 0.95 -5.74 -37.50
C HIS A 258 0.76 -7.05 -38.30
N GLN A 259 -0.43 -7.65 -38.26
CA GLN A 259 -0.76 -8.88 -39.02
C GLN A 259 -1.45 -8.58 -40.37
N ASN A 260 -1.87 -7.34 -40.59
CA ASN A 260 -2.40 -6.88 -41.88
C ASN A 260 -1.38 -6.09 -42.71
#